data_7e7ad5c194d6ecfaa5498b3504edc3da
#
_entry.id   7e7ad5c194d6ecfaa5498b3504edc3da
#
_cell.length_a   1.000
_cell.length_b   1.000
_cell.length_c   1.000
_cell.angle_alpha   90.00
_cell.angle_beta   90.00
_cell.angle_gamma   90.00
#
_symmetry.space_group_name_H-M   'P 1'
#
loop_
_entity.id
_entity.type
_entity.pdbx_description
1 polymer ?
#
loop_
_entity_poly.entity_id
_entity_poly.type
_entity_poly.pdbx_seq_one_letter_code
_entity_poly.pdbx_strand_id
1 'polypeptide(L)'
;RLVGLAQASKAYRNIKALNKQSNFSVNGNEVAWGTIGNASTSEGIFFESINAAGVLEVPMVMSVWDDEYGISVHAKHQTTKESISEILKGFQKEEGTNGYEIFVVNGWDYVQLIDVYANASRIARENHTPVLIHVKELTQPQGHSTSGSHERYKNIERLKWEKEFDCIEKMREWILNFELEDGNGNILKFVDDNQELISLEKEAKKEVAAAKRTAWNAFTNEIKQEVTTAVNLLEKVAVKSSNGTFITKIKNDLECIIEPIRKDVL
;
A
#
# COMPACT_ATOMS: atom_id res chain seq x y z
N ARG A 1 2.68 6.82 15.03
CA ARG A 1 3.70 5.75 15.15
C ARG A 1 4.96 6.11 14.35
N LEU A 2 4.83 6.57 13.10
CA LEU A 2 5.97 6.89 12.23
C LEU A 2 6.92 7.90 12.87
N VAL A 3 6.40 9.01 13.40
CA VAL A 3 7.17 10.03 14.13
C VAL A 3 7.94 9.42 15.31
N GLY A 4 7.31 8.51 16.07
CA GLY A 4 7.95 7.82 17.18
C GLY A 4 9.12 6.92 16.77
N LEU A 5 8.98 6.19 15.64
CA LEU A 5 10.07 5.39 15.09
C LEU A 5 11.24 6.27 14.62
N ALA A 6 10.93 7.36 13.92
CA ALA A 6 11.94 8.33 13.50
C ALA A 6 12.64 8.99 14.69
N GLN A 7 11.89 9.35 15.74
CA GLN A 7 12.46 9.90 16.97
C GLN A 7 13.36 8.89 17.70
N ALA A 8 13.03 7.60 17.67
CA ALA A 8 13.91 6.57 18.21
C ALA A 8 15.26 6.53 17.47
N SER A 9 15.25 6.56 16.14
CA SER A 9 16.48 6.64 15.34
C SER A 9 17.34 7.86 15.73
N LYS A 10 16.71 9.04 15.85
CA LYS A 10 17.42 10.26 16.32
C LYS A 10 17.99 10.10 17.73
N ALA A 11 17.26 9.46 18.64
CA ALA A 11 17.74 9.17 19.99
C ALA A 11 18.97 8.26 19.97
N TYR A 12 18.97 7.20 19.18
CA TYR A 12 20.12 6.32 19.01
C TYR A 12 21.34 7.04 18.47
N ARG A 13 21.18 8.01 17.56
CA ARG A 13 22.29 8.84 17.06
C ARG A 13 22.87 9.75 18.12
N ASN A 14 22.03 10.37 18.95
CA ASN A 14 22.44 11.47 19.83
C ASN A 14 22.79 11.03 21.25
N ILE A 15 22.26 9.90 21.72
CA ILE A 15 22.43 9.42 23.10
C ILE A 15 23.47 8.31 23.14
N LYS A 16 24.71 8.65 23.52
CA LYS A 16 25.85 7.70 23.58
C LYS A 16 25.59 6.43 24.40
N ALA A 17 24.75 6.51 25.44
CA ALA A 17 24.40 5.36 26.26
C ALA A 17 23.64 4.27 25.47
N LEU A 18 22.92 4.64 24.41
CA LEU A 18 22.17 3.72 23.56
C LEU A 18 23.05 3.00 22.54
N ASN A 19 24.25 3.49 22.24
CA ASN A 19 25.18 2.87 21.26
C ASN A 19 25.55 1.42 21.59
N LYS A 20 25.36 0.99 22.87
CA LYS A 20 25.56 -0.40 23.30
C LYS A 20 24.43 -1.35 22.90
N GLN A 21 23.32 -0.82 22.40
CA GLN A 21 22.12 -1.58 22.02
C GLN A 21 22.03 -1.74 20.49
N SER A 22 23.11 -2.25 19.88
CA SER A 22 23.24 -2.38 18.41
C SER A 22 22.20 -3.29 17.74
N ASN A 23 21.47 -4.09 18.53
CA ASN A 23 20.39 -4.94 17.98
C ASN A 23 19.17 -4.16 17.50
N PHE A 24 19.02 -2.90 17.91
CA PHE A 24 17.84 -2.08 17.61
C PHE A 24 18.13 -0.94 16.64
N SER A 25 19.40 -0.57 16.46
CA SER A 25 19.80 0.54 15.60
C SER A 25 21.24 0.41 15.15
N VAL A 26 21.50 0.85 13.91
CA VAL A 26 22.86 1.02 13.37
C VAL A 26 23.19 2.51 13.39
N ASN A 27 23.62 2.99 14.54
CA ASN A 27 24.02 4.39 14.75
C ASN A 27 22.95 5.45 14.44
N GLY A 28 21.67 5.10 14.57
CA GLY A 28 20.56 5.99 14.22
C GLY A 28 20.48 6.30 12.72
N ASN A 29 20.83 5.35 11.87
CA ASN A 29 20.74 5.46 10.39
C ASN A 29 19.41 5.00 9.82
N GLU A 30 18.50 4.53 10.65
CA GLU A 30 17.18 4.07 10.23
C GLU A 30 16.31 5.27 9.83
N VAL A 31 15.62 5.12 8.71
CA VAL A 31 14.62 6.07 8.20
C VAL A 31 13.24 5.48 8.38
N ALA A 32 12.34 6.22 9.00
CA ALA A 32 10.95 5.80 9.14
C ALA A 32 10.16 6.21 7.89
N TRP A 33 9.69 5.21 7.14
CA TRP A 33 8.90 5.40 5.92
C TRP A 33 7.42 5.19 6.17
N GLY A 34 6.59 6.04 5.55
CA GLY A 34 5.14 5.88 5.55
C GLY A 34 4.52 6.40 4.27
N THR A 35 3.37 5.82 3.93
CA THR A 35 2.52 6.26 2.83
C THR A 35 1.15 6.67 3.33
N ILE A 36 0.54 7.63 2.65
CA ILE A 36 -0.81 8.10 2.95
C ILE A 36 -1.49 8.55 1.64
N GLY A 37 -2.78 8.27 1.49
CA GLY A 37 -3.54 8.81 0.37
C GLY A 37 -3.85 10.30 0.55
N ASN A 38 -4.00 11.01 -0.55
CA ASN A 38 -4.29 12.45 -0.56
C ASN A 38 -5.50 12.84 0.30
N ALA A 39 -6.60 12.11 0.22
CA ALA A 39 -7.78 12.39 1.02
C ALA A 39 -7.54 12.21 2.54
N SER A 40 -6.73 11.23 2.92
CA SER A 40 -6.39 10.99 4.32
C SER A 40 -5.51 12.08 4.92
N THR A 41 -4.87 12.92 4.10
CA THR A 41 -4.13 14.10 4.59
C THR A 41 -5.05 15.18 5.17
N SER A 42 -6.36 15.09 4.96
CA SER A 42 -7.35 16.00 5.57
C SER A 42 -7.64 15.69 7.04
N GLU A 43 -7.17 14.55 7.55
CA GLU A 43 -7.29 14.20 8.96
C GLU A 43 -6.35 15.05 9.84
N GLY A 44 -6.84 15.53 11.01
CA GLY A 44 -6.07 16.39 11.91
C GLY A 44 -4.73 15.79 12.33
N ILE A 45 -4.70 14.48 12.58
CA ILE A 45 -3.48 13.75 12.97
C ILE A 45 -2.36 13.81 11.92
N PHE A 46 -2.69 14.02 10.65
CA PHE A 46 -1.68 14.22 9.60
C PHE A 46 -0.91 15.52 9.87
N PHE A 47 -1.60 16.65 10.02
CA PHE A 47 -0.96 17.95 10.25
C PHE A 47 -0.19 17.99 11.57
N GLU A 48 -0.73 17.39 12.63
CA GLU A 48 -0.01 17.26 13.91
C GLU A 48 1.30 16.49 13.73
N SER A 49 1.26 15.36 13.01
CA SER A 49 2.42 14.51 12.77
C SER A 49 3.47 15.20 11.90
N ILE A 50 3.04 15.91 10.86
CA ILE A 50 3.93 16.70 9.99
C ILE A 50 4.60 17.81 10.79
N ASN A 51 3.82 18.57 11.57
CA ASN A 51 4.41 19.63 12.42
C ASN A 51 5.39 19.05 13.44
N ALA A 52 5.02 17.98 14.13
CA ALA A 52 5.88 17.35 15.13
C ALA A 52 7.21 16.84 14.52
N ALA A 53 7.15 16.19 13.36
CA ALA A 53 8.36 15.68 12.69
C ALA A 53 9.28 16.81 12.21
N GLY A 54 8.72 17.93 11.74
CA GLY A 54 9.49 19.13 11.37
C GLY A 54 10.18 19.77 12.56
N VAL A 55 9.45 19.98 13.67
CA VAL A 55 10.00 20.54 14.92
C VAL A 55 11.07 19.64 15.53
N LEU A 56 10.85 18.32 15.51
CA LEU A 56 11.79 17.35 16.06
C LEU A 56 12.96 17.06 15.11
N GLU A 57 12.90 17.47 13.85
CA GLU A 57 13.92 17.17 12.82
C GLU A 57 14.32 15.70 12.84
N VAL A 58 13.36 14.82 12.54
CA VAL A 58 13.53 13.36 12.62
C VAL A 58 13.65 12.72 11.23
N PRO A 59 14.38 11.61 11.08
CA PRO A 59 14.54 10.89 9.80
C PRO A 59 13.25 10.19 9.37
N MET A 60 12.27 10.98 8.94
CA MET A 60 10.96 10.50 8.48
C MET A 60 10.78 10.83 7.00
N VAL A 61 10.32 9.88 6.21
CA VAL A 61 9.86 10.11 4.85
C VAL A 61 8.38 9.79 4.77
N MET A 62 7.57 10.79 4.44
CA MET A 62 6.14 10.66 4.20
C MET A 62 5.85 10.79 2.72
N SER A 63 5.33 9.72 2.10
CA SER A 63 4.91 9.73 0.71
C SER A 63 3.39 9.86 0.63
N VAL A 64 2.91 10.96 0.04
CA VAL A 64 1.49 11.20 -0.24
C VAL A 64 1.19 10.70 -1.65
N TRP A 65 0.29 9.74 -1.76
CA TRP A 65 -0.15 9.17 -3.02
C TRP A 65 -1.46 9.81 -3.44
N ASP A 66 -1.41 10.56 -4.54
CA ASP A 66 -2.48 11.45 -4.98
C ASP A 66 -3.02 11.05 -6.36
N ASP A 67 -4.24 10.52 -6.36
CA ASP A 67 -5.05 10.26 -7.55
C ASP A 67 -6.15 11.32 -7.76
N GLU A 68 -6.10 12.43 -7.01
CA GLU A 68 -7.06 13.54 -6.97
C GLU A 68 -8.43 13.18 -6.37
N TYR A 69 -8.61 11.98 -5.84
CA TYR A 69 -9.89 11.54 -5.29
C TYR A 69 -9.75 10.94 -3.90
N GLY A 70 -10.78 11.15 -3.07
CA GLY A 70 -11.03 10.38 -1.86
C GLY A 70 -12.28 9.55 -2.06
N ILE A 71 -12.13 8.27 -2.44
CA ILE A 71 -13.18 7.39 -2.95
C ILE A 71 -13.80 7.99 -4.22
N SER A 72 -14.83 8.82 -4.08
CA SER A 72 -15.55 9.48 -5.18
C SER A 72 -15.52 11.01 -5.09
N VAL A 73 -14.87 11.56 -4.05
CA VAL A 73 -14.84 12.99 -3.78
C VAL A 73 -13.55 13.58 -4.30
N HIS A 74 -13.66 14.50 -5.26
CA HIS A 74 -12.49 15.16 -5.85
C HIS A 74 -11.75 16.05 -4.84
N ALA A 75 -10.44 16.15 -4.95
CA ALA A 75 -9.53 16.91 -4.06
C ALA A 75 -9.99 18.36 -3.83
N LYS A 76 -10.62 19.03 -4.81
CA LYS A 76 -11.19 20.38 -4.66
C LYS A 76 -12.19 20.54 -3.52
N HIS A 77 -12.81 19.45 -3.08
CA HIS A 77 -13.76 19.45 -1.96
C HIS A 77 -13.14 18.99 -0.64
N GLN A 78 -11.85 18.62 -0.64
CA GLN A 78 -11.16 18.04 0.52
C GLN A 78 -9.92 18.82 0.92
N THR A 79 -9.15 19.33 -0.06
CA THR A 79 -7.83 19.91 0.18
C THR A 79 -7.78 21.34 -0.35
N THR A 80 -7.45 22.29 0.52
CA THR A 80 -7.21 23.68 0.11
C THR A 80 -6.15 23.72 -0.99
N LYS A 81 -6.39 24.51 -2.05
CA LYS A 81 -5.56 24.57 -3.26
C LYS A 81 -5.45 23.24 -4.02
N GLU A 82 -6.27 22.25 -3.68
CA GLU A 82 -6.31 20.92 -4.33
C GLU A 82 -4.95 20.18 -4.30
N SER A 83 -3.99 20.63 -3.49
CA SER A 83 -2.63 20.09 -3.48
C SER A 83 -1.99 20.16 -2.12
N ILE A 84 -1.59 19.01 -1.58
CA ILE A 84 -0.93 18.94 -0.28
C ILE A 84 0.44 19.60 -0.27
N SER A 85 1.22 19.47 -1.34
CA SER A 85 2.53 20.14 -1.44
C SER A 85 2.40 21.66 -1.50
N GLU A 86 1.33 22.18 -2.12
CA GLU A 86 1.09 23.63 -2.17
C GLU A 86 0.73 24.21 -0.80
N ILE A 87 -0.09 23.51 0.00
CA ILE A 87 -0.44 24.00 1.34
C ILE A 87 0.70 23.83 2.34
N LEU A 88 1.63 22.91 2.09
CA LEU A 88 2.79 22.68 2.95
C LEU A 88 4.05 23.44 2.51
N LYS A 89 3.98 24.33 1.53
CA LYS A 89 5.13 25.16 1.11
C LYS A 89 5.80 25.90 2.27
N GLY A 90 5.03 26.36 3.25
CA GLY A 90 5.57 27.02 4.45
C GLY A 90 6.34 26.08 5.40
N PHE A 91 6.33 24.79 5.14
CA PHE A 91 7.13 23.79 5.87
C PHE A 91 8.45 23.46 5.17
N GLN A 92 8.68 23.98 3.96
CA GLN A 92 9.96 23.80 3.25
C GLN A 92 11.10 24.32 4.10
N LYS A 93 12.16 23.51 4.23
CA LYS A 93 13.37 23.88 4.95
C LYS A 93 14.09 24.97 4.20
N GLU A 94 14.48 26.01 4.94
CA GLU A 94 15.34 27.09 4.49
C GLU A 94 16.66 27.08 5.28
N GLU A 95 17.65 27.79 4.82
CA GLU A 95 18.95 27.85 5.51
C GLU A 95 18.78 28.42 6.95
N GLY A 96 19.29 27.68 7.92
CA GLY A 96 19.19 28.05 9.33
C GLY A 96 17.83 27.76 10.00
N THR A 97 16.89 27.18 9.30
CA THR A 97 15.57 26.80 9.86
C THR A 97 15.37 25.29 9.96
N ASN A 98 14.42 24.86 10.79
CA ASN A 98 13.85 23.52 10.70
C ASN A 98 12.85 23.46 9.53
N GLY A 99 12.44 22.28 9.14
CA GLY A 99 11.46 22.08 8.07
C GLY A 99 11.67 20.78 7.31
N TYR A 100 11.00 20.67 6.18
CA TYR A 100 10.97 19.50 5.31
C TYR A 100 11.71 19.77 3.99
N GLU A 101 12.31 18.71 3.45
CA GLU A 101 12.49 18.65 2.00
C GLU A 101 11.18 18.18 1.37
N ILE A 102 10.67 18.94 0.40
CA ILE A 102 9.40 18.64 -0.27
C ILE A 102 9.66 18.34 -1.74
N PHE A 103 9.39 17.11 -2.15
CA PHE A 103 9.46 16.68 -3.54
C PHE A 103 8.08 16.51 -4.13
N VAL A 104 7.93 16.85 -5.40
CA VAL A 104 6.72 16.62 -6.20
C VAL A 104 7.12 15.83 -7.42
N VAL A 105 6.46 14.70 -7.66
CA VAL A 105 6.78 13.79 -8.77
C VAL A 105 5.50 13.15 -9.31
N ASN A 106 5.46 12.86 -10.61
CA ASN A 106 4.33 12.16 -11.23
C ASN A 106 4.46 10.64 -11.03
N GLY A 107 3.35 9.99 -10.70
CA GLY A 107 3.32 8.56 -10.35
C GLY A 107 3.63 7.61 -11.51
N TRP A 108 3.59 8.09 -12.73
CA TRP A 108 3.94 7.35 -13.95
C TRP A 108 5.38 7.60 -14.44
N ASP A 109 6.13 8.55 -13.84
CA ASP A 109 7.53 8.85 -14.19
C ASP A 109 8.48 8.05 -13.30
N TYR A 110 8.81 6.84 -13.74
CA TYR A 110 9.62 5.90 -12.94
C TYR A 110 11.06 6.35 -12.73
N VAL A 111 11.65 7.05 -13.69
CA VAL A 111 13.02 7.58 -13.56
C VAL A 111 13.05 8.63 -12.46
N GLN A 112 12.13 9.59 -12.51
CA GLN A 112 12.02 10.62 -11.49
C GLN A 112 11.65 10.04 -10.12
N LEU A 113 10.76 9.04 -10.06
CA LEU A 113 10.42 8.34 -8.82
C LEU A 113 11.66 7.73 -8.17
N ILE A 114 12.48 6.99 -8.91
CA ILE A 114 13.71 6.37 -8.40
C ILE A 114 14.64 7.43 -7.82
N ASP A 115 14.88 8.51 -8.54
CA ASP A 115 15.76 9.60 -8.10
C ASP A 115 15.24 10.31 -6.87
N VAL A 116 13.95 10.64 -6.84
CA VAL A 116 13.32 11.33 -5.70
C VAL A 116 13.36 10.45 -4.45
N TYR A 117 13.01 9.17 -4.56
CA TYR A 117 13.02 8.26 -3.40
C TYR A 117 14.44 7.98 -2.90
N ALA A 118 15.42 7.86 -3.79
CA ALA A 118 16.83 7.73 -3.41
C ALA A 118 17.33 8.98 -2.67
N ASN A 119 17.06 10.18 -3.20
CA ASN A 119 17.41 11.44 -2.56
C ASN A 119 16.71 11.65 -1.22
N ALA A 120 15.42 11.36 -1.14
CA ALA A 120 14.65 11.42 0.10
C ALA A 120 15.25 10.51 1.19
N SER A 121 15.60 9.27 0.82
CA SER A 121 16.27 8.34 1.74
C SER A 121 17.60 8.88 2.24
N ARG A 122 18.41 9.42 1.35
CA ARG A 122 19.72 9.98 1.68
C ARG A 122 19.59 11.19 2.62
N ILE A 123 18.75 12.16 2.27
CA ILE A 123 18.53 13.36 3.06
C ILE A 123 18.03 13.03 4.47
N ALA A 124 17.00 12.18 4.56
CA ALA A 124 16.45 11.78 5.85
C ALA A 124 17.48 11.04 6.70
N ARG A 125 18.27 10.13 6.10
CA ARG A 125 19.27 9.33 6.81
C ARG A 125 20.47 10.17 7.26
N GLU A 126 21.03 10.96 6.37
CA GLU A 126 22.27 11.69 6.64
C GLU A 126 22.02 12.91 7.53
N ASN A 127 21.01 13.69 7.21
CA ASN A 127 20.75 14.99 7.83
C ASN A 127 19.72 14.96 8.95
N HIS A 128 18.97 13.84 9.12
CA HIS A 128 17.78 13.79 9.97
C HIS A 128 16.75 14.88 9.64
N THR A 129 16.69 15.28 8.38
CA THR A 129 15.67 16.18 7.87
C THR A 129 14.47 15.36 7.40
N PRO A 130 13.26 15.65 7.89
CA PRO A 130 12.07 14.95 7.40
C PRO A 130 11.78 15.33 5.94
N VAL A 131 11.24 14.39 5.19
CA VAL A 131 10.96 14.55 3.77
C VAL A 131 9.48 14.26 3.49
N LEU A 132 8.87 15.10 2.67
CA LEU A 132 7.56 14.86 2.08
C LEU A 132 7.72 14.60 0.58
N ILE A 133 7.19 13.49 0.11
CA ILE A 133 7.10 13.20 -1.33
C ILE A 133 5.63 13.25 -1.72
N HIS A 134 5.25 14.19 -2.58
CA HIS A 134 3.92 14.27 -3.17
C HIS A 134 3.94 13.60 -4.53
N VAL A 135 3.46 12.37 -4.59
CA VAL A 135 3.32 11.59 -5.82
C VAL A 135 1.98 11.91 -6.43
N LYS A 136 1.99 12.72 -7.47
CA LYS A 136 0.81 13.21 -8.20
C LYS A 136 0.47 12.34 -9.39
N GLU A 137 -0.69 12.58 -9.97
CA GLU A 137 -1.11 11.94 -11.20
C GLU A 137 -1.07 10.41 -11.12
N LEU A 138 -1.36 9.87 -9.95
CA LEU A 138 -1.62 8.44 -9.83
C LEU A 138 -2.94 8.09 -10.50
N THR A 139 -2.97 6.93 -11.11
CA THR A 139 -4.16 6.44 -11.79
C THR A 139 -4.83 5.33 -11.00
N GLN A 140 -6.16 5.32 -11.02
CA GLN A 140 -6.98 4.28 -10.42
C GLN A 140 -8.11 3.92 -11.39
N PRO A 141 -7.81 3.14 -12.46
CA PRO A 141 -8.69 2.94 -13.60
C PRO A 141 -10.08 2.37 -13.28
N GLN A 142 -10.19 1.60 -12.20
CA GLN A 142 -11.48 1.06 -11.75
C GLN A 142 -12.09 1.84 -10.57
N GLY A 143 -11.48 2.95 -10.19
CA GLY A 143 -11.82 3.72 -9.02
C GLY A 143 -11.48 3.01 -7.71
N HIS A 144 -11.90 3.57 -6.59
CA HIS A 144 -11.56 3.06 -5.25
C HIS A 144 -12.19 1.70 -4.93
N SER A 145 -13.38 1.41 -5.46
CA SER A 145 -14.10 0.18 -5.20
C SER A 145 -14.42 -0.58 -6.47
N THR A 146 -14.53 -1.91 -6.37
CA THR A 146 -14.90 -2.79 -7.48
C THR A 146 -16.36 -2.67 -7.90
N SER A 147 -17.12 -1.72 -7.37
CA SER A 147 -18.55 -1.51 -7.70
C SER A 147 -18.79 -0.94 -9.11
N GLY A 148 -17.73 -0.59 -9.85
CA GLY A 148 -17.84 -0.01 -11.19
C GLY A 148 -18.45 1.40 -11.20
N SER A 149 -18.44 2.10 -10.08
CA SER A 149 -19.10 3.40 -9.94
C SER A 149 -18.24 4.60 -10.35
N HIS A 150 -16.98 4.38 -10.70
CA HIS A 150 -16.04 5.47 -11.04
C HIS A 150 -16.51 6.31 -12.23
N GLU A 151 -17.19 5.73 -13.21
CA GLU A 151 -17.78 6.42 -14.34
C GLU A 151 -18.88 7.43 -13.97
N ARG A 152 -19.40 7.35 -12.73
CA ARG A 152 -20.45 8.27 -12.25
C ARG A 152 -19.89 9.60 -11.76
N TYR A 153 -18.60 9.65 -11.37
CA TYR A 153 -17.98 10.84 -10.79
C TYR A 153 -16.75 11.33 -11.56
N LYS A 154 -16.18 10.51 -12.44
CA LYS A 154 -15.09 10.90 -13.35
C LYS A 154 -15.67 11.24 -14.74
N ASN A 155 -15.22 12.34 -15.32
CA ASN A 155 -15.61 12.69 -16.68
C ASN A 155 -14.87 11.84 -17.73
N ILE A 156 -15.31 11.91 -18.99
CA ILE A 156 -14.77 11.09 -20.08
C ILE A 156 -13.30 11.42 -20.35
N GLU A 157 -12.91 12.68 -20.24
CA GLU A 157 -11.53 13.13 -20.44
C GLU A 157 -10.62 12.53 -19.38
N ARG A 158 -11.05 12.55 -18.11
CA ARG A 158 -10.31 11.91 -17.00
C ARG A 158 -10.15 10.41 -17.20
N LEU A 159 -11.20 9.71 -17.61
CA LEU A 159 -11.17 8.27 -17.87
C LEU A 159 -10.21 7.91 -19.03
N LYS A 160 -10.18 8.73 -20.09
CA LYS A 160 -9.23 8.55 -21.19
C LYS A 160 -7.80 8.77 -20.73
N TRP A 161 -7.56 9.84 -19.96
CA TRP A 161 -6.25 10.16 -19.41
C TRP A 161 -5.76 9.06 -18.46
N GLU A 162 -6.60 8.56 -17.55
CA GLU A 162 -6.22 7.46 -16.64
C GLU A 162 -5.85 6.17 -17.39
N LYS A 163 -6.50 5.91 -18.53
CA LYS A 163 -6.14 4.77 -19.37
C LYS A 163 -4.81 4.98 -20.09
N GLU A 164 -4.53 6.19 -20.54
CA GLU A 164 -3.27 6.52 -21.23
C GLU A 164 -2.08 6.55 -20.27
N PHE A 165 -2.29 7.08 -19.06
CA PHE A 165 -1.28 7.21 -18.00
C PHE A 165 -1.42 6.16 -16.91
N ASP A 166 -2.03 5.01 -17.20
CA ASP A 166 -2.04 3.88 -16.28
C ASP A 166 -0.61 3.54 -15.85
N CYS A 167 -0.35 3.63 -14.55
CA CYS A 167 1.02 3.48 -14.02
C CYS A 167 1.62 2.11 -14.35
N ILE A 168 0.80 1.06 -14.46
CA ILE A 168 1.29 -0.28 -14.82
C ILE A 168 1.67 -0.34 -16.30
N GLU A 169 0.84 0.25 -17.18
CA GLU A 169 1.15 0.33 -18.61
C GLU A 169 2.38 1.22 -18.86
N LYS A 170 2.52 2.34 -18.16
CA LYS A 170 3.72 3.19 -18.24
C LYS A 170 4.98 2.47 -17.73
N MET A 171 4.87 1.65 -16.68
CA MET A 171 5.97 0.79 -16.24
C MET A 171 6.35 -0.20 -17.32
N ARG A 172 5.38 -0.82 -17.97
CA ARG A 172 5.61 -1.74 -19.08
C ARG A 172 6.31 -1.06 -20.25
N GLU A 173 5.85 0.12 -20.67
CA GLU A 173 6.49 0.93 -21.71
C GLU A 173 7.94 1.27 -21.34
N TRP A 174 8.17 1.67 -20.10
CA TRP A 174 9.49 2.02 -19.60
C TRP A 174 10.44 0.81 -19.61
N ILE A 175 10.01 -0.36 -19.14
CA ILE A 175 10.82 -1.60 -19.15
C ILE A 175 11.22 -1.99 -20.59
N LEU A 176 10.29 -1.92 -21.53
CA LEU A 176 10.54 -2.26 -22.93
C LEU A 176 11.50 -1.31 -23.64
N ASN A 177 11.48 -0.04 -23.25
CA ASN A 177 12.32 1.00 -23.87
C ASN A 177 13.60 1.28 -23.09
N PHE A 178 13.82 0.61 -21.95
CA PHE A 178 15.01 0.84 -21.14
C PHE A 178 16.24 0.25 -21.83
N GLU A 179 17.23 1.12 -22.07
CA GLU A 179 18.53 0.76 -22.57
C GLU A 179 19.59 1.54 -21.77
N LEU A 180 20.60 0.82 -21.32
CA LEU A 180 21.77 1.39 -20.63
C LEU A 180 23.04 0.86 -21.30
N GLU A 181 23.88 1.77 -21.79
CA GLU A 181 25.21 1.40 -22.27
C GLU A 181 26.16 1.22 -21.07
N ASP A 182 26.79 0.06 -20.99
CA ASP A 182 27.87 -0.17 -20.02
C ASP A 182 29.18 0.50 -20.51
N GLY A 183 30.17 0.61 -19.61
CA GLY A 183 31.45 1.25 -19.93
C GLY A 183 32.28 0.51 -21.05
N ASN A 184 31.78 -0.60 -21.59
CA ASN A 184 32.40 -1.41 -22.64
C ASN A 184 31.63 -1.33 -23.97
N GLY A 185 30.56 -0.54 -24.04
CA GLY A 185 29.74 -0.39 -25.24
C GLY A 185 28.63 -1.46 -25.39
N ASN A 186 28.38 -2.28 -24.38
CA ASN A 186 27.27 -3.23 -24.43
C ASN A 186 25.97 -2.55 -23.99
N ILE A 187 24.88 -2.86 -24.67
CA ILE A 187 23.53 -2.36 -24.29
C ILE A 187 22.89 -3.34 -23.31
N LEU A 188 22.60 -2.85 -22.12
CA LEU A 188 21.87 -3.58 -21.09
C LEU A 188 20.38 -3.24 -21.21
N LYS A 189 19.54 -4.25 -21.18
CA LYS A 189 18.06 -4.16 -21.19
C LYS A 189 17.49 -4.93 -20.02
N PHE A 190 16.29 -4.58 -19.58
CA PHE A 190 15.57 -5.38 -18.57
C PHE A 190 14.97 -6.64 -19.16
N VAL A 191 14.50 -6.57 -20.41
CA VAL A 191 13.90 -7.67 -21.16
C VAL A 191 14.32 -7.57 -22.62
N ASP A 192 14.39 -8.71 -23.30
CA ASP A 192 14.76 -8.73 -24.71
C ASP A 192 13.64 -8.21 -25.61
N ASP A 193 12.40 -8.61 -25.31
CA ASP A 193 11.24 -8.24 -26.09
C ASP A 193 9.92 -8.27 -25.28
N ASN A 194 8.83 -7.85 -25.94
CA ASN A 194 7.48 -7.87 -25.38
C ASN A 194 6.98 -9.30 -25.08
N GLN A 195 7.48 -10.33 -25.76
CA GLN A 195 7.03 -11.71 -25.55
C GLN A 195 7.50 -12.27 -24.21
N GLU A 196 8.67 -11.85 -23.77
CA GLU A 196 9.19 -12.16 -22.43
C GLU A 196 8.27 -11.59 -21.35
N LEU A 197 7.88 -10.31 -21.45
CA LEU A 197 6.91 -9.71 -20.50
C LEU A 197 5.56 -10.42 -20.48
N ILE A 198 5.03 -10.78 -21.64
CA ILE A 198 3.78 -11.54 -21.73
C ILE A 198 3.91 -12.89 -21.01
N SER A 199 5.06 -13.56 -21.14
CA SER A 199 5.32 -14.82 -20.46
C SER A 199 5.36 -14.66 -18.94
N LEU A 200 6.08 -13.64 -18.45
CA LEU A 200 6.17 -13.31 -17.03
C LEU A 200 4.79 -12.97 -16.43
N GLU A 201 4.00 -12.16 -17.12
CA GLU A 201 2.64 -11.81 -16.69
C GLU A 201 1.72 -13.05 -16.59
N LYS A 202 1.85 -13.97 -17.55
CA LYS A 202 1.07 -15.23 -17.54
C LYS A 202 1.46 -16.12 -16.37
N GLU A 203 2.75 -16.19 -16.07
CA GLU A 203 3.25 -16.97 -14.93
C GLU A 203 2.80 -16.35 -13.60
N ALA A 204 2.95 -15.03 -13.44
CA ALA A 204 2.48 -14.30 -12.27
C ALA A 204 0.97 -14.49 -12.03
N LYS A 205 0.14 -14.42 -13.07
CA LYS A 205 -1.31 -14.70 -12.97
C LYS A 205 -1.59 -16.12 -12.48
N LYS A 206 -0.82 -17.11 -12.94
CA LYS A 206 -0.94 -18.51 -12.51
C LYS A 206 -0.55 -18.68 -11.05
N GLU A 207 0.54 -18.06 -10.61
CA GLU A 207 0.99 -18.07 -9.22
C GLU A 207 -0.03 -17.43 -8.28
N VAL A 208 -0.55 -16.26 -8.63
CA VAL A 208 -1.58 -15.56 -7.85
C VAL A 208 -2.85 -16.39 -7.72
N ALA A 209 -3.28 -17.06 -8.81
CA ALA A 209 -4.44 -17.94 -8.77
C ALA A 209 -4.21 -19.16 -7.85
N ALA A 210 -3.02 -19.72 -7.84
CA ALA A 210 -2.64 -20.82 -6.94
C ALA A 210 -2.57 -20.35 -5.48
N ALA A 211 -1.94 -19.22 -5.21
CA ALA A 211 -1.84 -18.64 -3.88
C ALA A 211 -3.21 -18.31 -3.28
N LYS A 212 -4.11 -17.71 -4.08
CA LYS A 212 -5.52 -17.46 -3.70
C LYS A 212 -6.21 -18.74 -3.27
N ARG A 213 -6.08 -19.82 -4.07
CA ARG A 213 -6.71 -21.12 -3.77
C ARG A 213 -6.17 -21.72 -2.48
N THR A 214 -4.86 -21.68 -2.29
CA THR A 214 -4.20 -22.18 -1.07
C THR A 214 -4.68 -21.42 0.17
N ALA A 215 -4.71 -20.08 0.11
CA ALA A 215 -5.18 -19.24 1.20
C ALA A 215 -6.66 -19.51 1.53
N TRP A 216 -7.51 -19.61 0.51
CA TRP A 216 -8.93 -19.91 0.70
C TRP A 216 -9.16 -21.29 1.32
N ASN A 217 -8.43 -22.30 0.85
CA ASN A 217 -8.52 -23.65 1.43
C ASN A 217 -8.03 -23.65 2.89
N ALA A 218 -6.94 -22.97 3.20
CA ALA A 218 -6.47 -22.87 4.59
C ALA A 218 -7.51 -22.21 5.49
N PHE A 219 -8.10 -21.09 5.04
CA PHE A 219 -9.14 -20.37 5.78
C PHE A 219 -10.40 -21.23 6.01
N THR A 220 -10.85 -21.98 5.01
CA THR A 220 -12.09 -22.76 5.10
C THR A 220 -11.93 -24.14 5.75
N ASN A 221 -10.71 -24.67 5.81
CA ASN A 221 -10.49 -26.04 6.33
C ASN A 221 -10.89 -26.22 7.80
N GLU A 222 -10.64 -25.23 8.65
CA GLU A 222 -11.05 -25.30 10.06
C GLU A 222 -12.58 -25.39 10.18
N ILE A 223 -13.31 -24.57 9.43
CA ILE A 223 -14.79 -24.57 9.44
C ILE A 223 -15.32 -25.91 8.92
N LYS A 224 -14.72 -26.46 7.86
CA LYS A 224 -15.10 -27.77 7.32
C LYS A 224 -14.90 -28.90 8.34
N GLN A 225 -13.85 -28.84 9.14
CA GLN A 225 -13.61 -29.80 10.22
C GLN A 225 -14.66 -29.65 11.33
N GLU A 226 -15.02 -28.41 11.69
CA GLU A 226 -16.08 -28.14 12.66
C GLU A 226 -17.44 -28.65 12.15
N VAL A 227 -17.78 -28.42 10.87
CA VAL A 227 -19.00 -28.99 10.23
C VAL A 227 -19.02 -30.51 10.32
N THR A 228 -17.92 -31.17 9.94
CA THR A 228 -17.81 -32.63 10.01
C THR A 228 -18.03 -33.13 11.45
N THR A 229 -17.47 -32.44 12.43
CA THR A 229 -17.64 -32.78 13.83
C THR A 229 -19.08 -32.61 14.28
N ALA A 230 -19.73 -31.50 13.94
CA ALA A 230 -21.10 -31.18 14.27
C ALA A 230 -22.07 -32.22 13.63
N VAL A 231 -21.87 -32.51 12.36
CA VAL A 231 -22.67 -33.55 11.62
C VAL A 231 -22.59 -34.91 12.31
N ASN A 232 -21.38 -35.36 12.67
CA ASN A 232 -21.17 -36.62 13.37
C ASN A 232 -21.84 -36.67 14.76
N LEU A 233 -21.83 -35.53 15.47
CA LEU A 233 -22.50 -35.41 16.78
C LEU A 233 -24.03 -35.43 16.61
N LEU A 234 -24.59 -34.69 15.66
CA LEU A 234 -26.00 -34.65 15.37
C LEU A 234 -26.51 -36.04 14.99
N GLU A 235 -25.77 -36.80 14.18
CA GLU A 235 -26.13 -38.16 13.80
C GLU A 235 -26.24 -39.11 15.01
N LYS A 236 -25.23 -39.06 15.92
CA LYS A 236 -25.22 -39.85 17.15
C LYS A 236 -26.38 -39.49 18.08
N VAL A 237 -26.76 -38.24 18.16
CA VAL A 237 -27.87 -37.76 19.00
C VAL A 237 -29.21 -38.12 18.37
N ALA A 238 -29.37 -38.01 17.04
CA ALA A 238 -30.58 -38.32 16.32
C ALA A 238 -31.05 -39.77 16.58
N VAL A 239 -30.12 -40.73 16.62
CA VAL A 239 -30.43 -42.18 16.86
C VAL A 239 -30.99 -42.43 18.27
N LYS A 240 -30.62 -41.60 19.25
CA LYS A 240 -30.96 -41.80 20.67
C LYS A 240 -32.10 -40.89 21.15
N SER A 241 -32.53 -39.93 20.35
CA SER A 241 -33.51 -38.92 20.72
C SER A 241 -34.90 -39.23 20.20
N SER A 242 -35.93 -38.94 21.00
CA SER A 242 -37.32 -38.93 20.52
C SER A 242 -37.57 -37.90 19.43
N ASN A 243 -36.72 -36.90 19.29
CA ASN A 243 -36.76 -35.88 18.25
C ASN A 243 -35.81 -36.17 17.06
N GLY A 244 -35.45 -37.44 16.86
CA GLY A 244 -34.45 -37.85 15.86
C GLY A 244 -34.72 -37.33 14.45
N THR A 245 -35.96 -37.30 14.00
CA THR A 245 -36.33 -36.76 12.67
C THR A 245 -36.00 -35.26 12.54
N PHE A 246 -36.26 -34.47 13.57
CA PHE A 246 -35.93 -33.03 13.56
C PHE A 246 -34.43 -32.79 13.57
N ILE A 247 -33.69 -33.58 14.37
CA ILE A 247 -32.23 -33.49 14.44
C ILE A 247 -31.58 -33.89 13.10
N THR A 248 -32.12 -34.94 12.45
CA THR A 248 -31.67 -35.37 11.12
C THR A 248 -31.89 -34.26 10.07
N LYS A 249 -32.99 -33.53 10.16
CA LYS A 249 -33.21 -32.38 9.27
C LYS A 249 -32.16 -31.31 9.46
N ILE A 250 -31.85 -30.91 10.68
CA ILE A 250 -30.78 -29.90 10.99
C ILE A 250 -29.43 -30.39 10.42
N LYS A 251 -29.11 -31.68 10.62
CA LYS A 251 -27.86 -32.26 10.08
C LYS A 251 -27.80 -32.11 8.56
N ASN A 252 -28.88 -32.49 7.87
CA ASN A 252 -28.93 -32.42 6.41
C ASN A 252 -28.90 -30.98 5.90
N ASP A 253 -29.54 -30.04 6.58
CA ASP A 253 -29.52 -28.63 6.25
C ASP A 253 -28.06 -28.09 6.37
N LEU A 254 -27.31 -28.46 7.39
CA LEU A 254 -25.89 -28.09 7.56
C LEU A 254 -24.99 -28.70 6.47
N GLU A 255 -25.20 -29.98 6.13
CA GLU A 255 -24.45 -30.66 5.06
C GLU A 255 -24.66 -30.04 3.68
N CYS A 256 -25.83 -29.43 3.44
CA CYS A 256 -26.18 -28.80 2.17
C CYS A 256 -25.60 -27.39 1.99
N ILE A 257 -25.00 -26.77 3.02
CA ILE A 257 -24.42 -25.45 2.90
C ILE A 257 -23.11 -25.51 2.11
N ILE A 258 -23.07 -24.84 0.95
CA ILE A 258 -21.93 -24.91 0.02
C ILE A 258 -20.69 -24.24 0.62
N GLU A 259 -20.86 -23.10 1.27
CA GLU A 259 -19.79 -22.32 1.90
C GLU A 259 -20.18 -22.01 3.36
N PRO A 260 -20.10 -22.99 4.26
CA PRO A 260 -20.49 -22.76 5.65
C PRO A 260 -19.54 -21.77 6.33
N ILE A 261 -20.12 -20.92 7.16
CA ILE A 261 -19.38 -20.05 8.09
C ILE A 261 -19.57 -20.57 9.52
N ARG A 262 -18.73 -20.09 10.44
CA ARG A 262 -18.76 -20.58 11.84
C ARG A 262 -20.13 -20.42 12.51
N LYS A 263 -20.89 -19.39 12.13
CA LYS A 263 -22.27 -19.18 12.60
C LYS A 263 -23.21 -20.34 12.24
N ASP A 264 -22.99 -20.99 11.10
CA ASP A 264 -23.87 -22.08 10.62
C ASP A 264 -23.60 -23.39 11.40
N VAL A 265 -22.43 -23.50 12.03
CA VAL A 265 -22.02 -24.67 12.83
C VAL A 265 -22.45 -24.54 14.28
N LEU A 266 -22.57 -23.32 14.81
CA LEU A 266 -22.97 -23.04 16.21
C LEU A 266 -24.48 -23.06 16.38
#